data_713967cca1d50da8643cc46bdb800822
#
_entry.id   713967cca1d50da8643cc46bdb800822
#
_cell.length_a   1.000
_cell.length_b   1.000
_cell.length_c   1.000
_cell.angle_alpha   90.00
_cell.angle_beta   90.00
_cell.angle_gamma   90.00
#
_symmetry.space_group_name_H-M   'P 1'
#
loop_
_entity.id
_entity.type
_entity.pdbx_description
1 polymer ?
#
loop_
_entity_poly.entity_id
_entity_poly.type
_entity_poly.pdbx_seq_one_letter_code
_entity_poly.pdbx_strand_id
1 'polypeptide(L)'
;TCWSDGRTVQASDFVYSWKRLLDPDAKYEAASLLYDLKNAREIKMGDATIDDLGIASVDTYKLQIEFEKKVDLDRFFQNCSSIALVPLREDVITRYGIDKWATKSTYIVTNGPFCPKGIEHTNTLRLERSAYYYINKDKNEALDKYVTPYRLLTKYSTGDAEAQLEEFENNSIFYDGEIPLSKRAEYQNKVERTDLMSTHTYMFNINNELFANADVRRALSMALDRKAIADIVVYAKPATSYIPYKVYNTQNGTSFRTEGGDLISSSADVEAAKGLLSSAGVHGGAFTISVRNNEVDLAVADYVKSVWTDLGFDVTVDVVKAEPSDWEPDTYTDNFQKLYDSGDFDVIAIDMTMLSPDAFSALSQFAAKFSGNGVDMYSDTYDIYPHITGYVSADYDALIEEAYAAETAEARAEALHKAEEKLMEDMPVVPLVFLEDAYIKSGELSGIGTTYYGTRDFKKTKLKDYMTYKAATDTETTSAAAPETVG
;
A
#
# COMPACT_ATOMS: atom_id res chain seq x y z
N THR A 1 -3.05 -14.56 22.64
CA THR A 1 -2.37 -14.60 21.33
C THR A 1 -0.88 -14.85 21.55
N CYS A 2 -0.29 -15.71 20.73
CA CYS A 2 1.14 -16.03 20.77
C CYS A 2 1.76 -15.82 19.40
N TRP A 3 3.06 -15.57 19.43
CA TRP A 3 3.90 -15.62 18.24
C TRP A 3 4.09 -17.06 17.76
N SER A 4 4.51 -17.24 16.52
CA SER A 4 4.69 -18.57 15.89
C SER A 4 5.79 -19.43 16.53
N ASP A 5 6.63 -18.85 17.38
CA ASP A 5 7.63 -19.54 18.22
C ASP A 5 7.10 -19.90 19.62
N GLY A 6 5.86 -19.55 19.95
CA GLY A 6 5.20 -19.85 21.21
C GLY A 6 5.30 -18.77 22.30
N ARG A 7 6.13 -17.71 22.11
CA ARG A 7 6.14 -16.56 23.03
C ARG A 7 4.79 -15.85 22.98
N THR A 8 4.24 -15.45 24.11
CA THR A 8 3.01 -14.62 24.14
C THR A 8 3.29 -13.23 23.58
N VAL A 9 2.31 -12.68 22.86
CA VAL A 9 2.34 -11.27 22.46
C VAL A 9 2.23 -10.40 23.71
N GLN A 10 3.10 -9.40 23.83
CA GLN A 10 3.23 -8.56 24.99
C GLN A 10 3.00 -7.09 24.64
N ALA A 11 2.68 -6.27 25.63
CA ALA A 11 2.52 -4.82 25.46
C ALA A 11 3.81 -4.16 24.94
N SER A 12 4.98 -4.68 25.35
CA SER A 12 6.28 -4.21 24.86
C SER A 12 6.48 -4.40 23.34
N ASP A 13 5.85 -5.39 22.73
CA ASP A 13 5.93 -5.61 21.28
C ASP A 13 5.29 -4.46 20.49
N PHE A 14 4.21 -3.86 21.02
CA PHE A 14 3.58 -2.65 20.47
C PHE A 14 4.40 -1.41 20.73
N VAL A 15 4.93 -1.24 21.96
CA VAL A 15 5.77 -0.09 22.30
C VAL A 15 6.98 -0.01 21.38
N TYR A 16 7.66 -1.13 21.17
CA TYR A 16 8.79 -1.21 20.24
C TYR A 16 8.39 -0.86 18.81
N SER A 17 7.33 -1.48 18.31
CA SER A 17 6.84 -1.26 16.94
C SER A 17 6.50 0.21 16.68
N TRP A 18 5.78 0.87 17.59
CA TRP A 18 5.32 2.23 17.40
C TRP A 18 6.46 3.26 17.61
N LYS A 19 7.35 3.02 18.58
CA LYS A 19 8.55 3.86 18.75
C LYS A 19 9.43 3.88 17.50
N ARG A 20 9.57 2.73 16.82
CA ARG A 20 10.35 2.63 15.59
C ARG A 20 9.81 3.49 14.44
N LEU A 21 8.49 3.64 14.31
CA LEU A 21 7.89 4.50 13.29
C LEU A 21 8.16 5.99 13.51
N LEU A 22 8.42 6.37 14.77
CA LEU A 22 8.64 7.74 15.17
C LEU A 22 10.12 8.14 15.20
N ASP A 23 11.02 7.27 14.74
CA ASP A 23 12.42 7.63 14.53
C ASP A 23 12.49 8.87 13.62
N PRO A 24 13.06 10.00 14.09
CA PRO A 24 13.06 11.25 13.34
C PRO A 24 13.86 11.18 12.04
N ASP A 25 14.89 10.34 11.96
CA ASP A 25 15.72 10.18 10.75
C ASP A 25 15.17 9.13 9.76
N ALA A 26 14.06 8.48 10.10
CA ALA A 26 13.44 7.48 9.24
C ALA A 26 12.22 8.03 8.47
N LYS A 27 12.15 7.80 7.16
CA LYS A 27 11.03 8.22 6.32
C LYS A 27 9.90 7.19 6.38
N TYR A 28 9.03 7.28 7.41
CA TYR A 28 7.90 6.41 7.63
C TYR A 28 6.57 7.18 7.62
N GLU A 29 5.90 7.22 6.48
CA GLU A 29 4.58 7.86 6.33
C GLU A 29 3.57 7.39 7.39
N ALA A 30 3.68 6.13 7.81
CA ALA A 30 2.83 5.56 8.86
C ALA A 30 3.00 6.23 10.23
N ALA A 31 4.03 7.04 10.45
CA ALA A 31 4.19 7.82 11.67
C ALA A 31 2.98 8.73 11.93
N SER A 32 2.36 9.25 10.87
CA SER A 32 1.17 10.10 10.94
C SER A 32 -0.03 9.44 11.64
N LEU A 33 -0.12 8.11 11.61
CA LEU A 33 -1.16 7.34 12.32
C LEU A 33 -1.03 7.41 13.84
N LEU A 34 0.13 7.80 14.35
CA LEU A 34 0.46 7.87 15.78
C LEU A 34 0.45 9.29 16.33
N TYR A 35 0.22 10.33 15.52
CA TYR A 35 0.32 11.73 15.97
C TYR A 35 -0.76 12.15 16.99
N ASP A 36 -1.75 11.31 17.24
CA ASP A 36 -2.66 11.49 18.37
C ASP A 36 -1.99 11.19 19.73
N LEU A 37 -0.87 10.44 19.77
CA LEU A 37 -0.13 10.16 20.99
C LEU A 37 0.66 11.39 21.42
N LYS A 38 0.74 11.59 22.72
CA LYS A 38 1.50 12.68 23.31
C LYS A 38 2.96 12.67 22.84
N ASN A 39 3.44 13.79 22.40
CA ASN A 39 4.77 14.05 21.84
C ASN A 39 5.13 13.27 20.55
N ALA A 40 4.20 12.52 19.94
CA ALA A 40 4.56 11.68 18.78
C ALA A 40 5.04 12.51 17.59
N ARG A 41 4.37 13.63 17.28
CA ARG A 41 4.79 14.53 16.21
C ARG A 41 6.09 15.24 16.54
N GLU A 42 6.20 15.74 17.75
CA GLU A 42 7.40 16.43 18.27
C GLU A 42 8.64 15.54 18.21
N ILE A 43 8.49 14.24 18.54
CA ILE A 43 9.57 13.26 18.41
C ILE A 43 9.95 13.11 16.93
N LYS A 44 8.96 12.97 16.04
CA LYS A 44 9.21 12.82 14.61
C LYS A 44 9.90 14.03 14.00
N MET A 45 9.67 15.21 14.54
CA MET A 45 10.31 16.47 14.14
C MET A 45 11.65 16.74 14.86
N GLY A 46 12.11 15.84 15.74
CA GLY A 46 13.35 16.02 16.49
C GLY A 46 13.24 17.00 17.66
N ASP A 47 12.03 17.47 17.98
CA ASP A 47 11.78 18.45 19.05
C ASP A 47 11.63 17.79 20.44
N ALA A 48 11.43 16.46 20.48
CA ALA A 48 11.35 15.66 21.70
C ALA A 48 12.09 14.33 21.54
N THR A 49 12.35 13.65 22.66
CA THR A 49 13.03 12.34 22.63
C THR A 49 12.03 11.19 22.60
N ILE A 50 12.46 10.03 22.12
CA ILE A 50 11.61 8.82 22.02
C ILE A 50 11.11 8.36 23.40
N ASP A 51 11.76 8.75 24.49
CA ASP A 51 11.35 8.41 25.85
C ASP A 51 10.20 9.30 26.37
N ASP A 52 9.93 10.42 25.70
CA ASP A 52 8.83 11.33 26.02
C ASP A 52 7.50 10.89 25.40
N LEU A 53 7.51 9.81 24.57
CA LEU A 53 6.31 9.31 23.89
C LEU A 53 5.26 8.83 24.88
N GLY A 54 4.02 9.27 24.68
CA GLY A 54 2.85 8.88 25.50
C GLY A 54 2.44 7.41 25.37
N ILE A 55 3.39 6.46 25.42
CA ILE A 55 3.13 5.02 25.41
C ILE A 55 4.02 4.27 26.39
N ALA A 56 3.44 3.35 27.14
CA ALA A 56 4.21 2.52 28.09
C ALA A 56 3.62 1.10 28.21
N SER A 57 4.50 0.11 28.33
CA SER A 57 4.16 -1.22 28.81
C SER A 57 4.20 -1.24 30.33
N VAL A 58 3.04 -1.03 30.98
CA VAL A 58 2.96 -0.98 32.46
C VAL A 58 2.88 -2.35 33.11
N ASP A 59 2.56 -3.37 32.31
CA ASP A 59 2.53 -4.79 32.66
C ASP A 59 2.73 -5.60 31.38
N THR A 60 3.03 -6.89 31.47
CA THR A 60 3.24 -7.79 30.33
C THR A 60 2.12 -7.67 29.28
N TYR A 61 0.88 -7.47 29.71
CA TYR A 61 -0.30 -7.44 28.84
C TYR A 61 -1.07 -6.13 28.91
N LYS A 62 -0.48 -5.10 29.52
CA LYS A 62 -1.15 -3.82 29.72
C LYS A 62 -0.36 -2.70 29.06
N LEU A 63 -0.91 -2.18 27.97
CA LEU A 63 -0.44 -1.01 27.28
C LEU A 63 -1.15 0.22 27.85
N GLN A 64 -0.40 1.25 28.22
CA GLN A 64 -0.91 2.56 28.59
C GLN A 64 -0.61 3.55 27.48
N ILE A 65 -1.61 4.32 27.07
CA ILE A 65 -1.48 5.37 26.04
C ILE A 65 -1.93 6.69 26.66
N GLU A 66 -1.13 7.73 26.48
CA GLU A 66 -1.43 9.12 26.78
C GLU A 66 -1.57 9.88 25.46
N PHE A 67 -2.68 10.56 25.26
CA PHE A 67 -2.94 11.34 24.06
C PHE A 67 -2.52 12.80 24.24
N GLU A 68 -2.13 13.45 23.16
CA GLU A 68 -1.77 14.87 23.14
C GLU A 68 -2.97 15.75 23.50
N LYS A 69 -4.16 15.35 23.06
CA LYS A 69 -5.42 16.04 23.29
C LYS A 69 -6.58 15.05 23.35
N LYS A 70 -7.80 15.55 23.49
CA LYS A 70 -8.99 14.72 23.35
C LYS A 70 -9.06 14.10 21.96
N VAL A 71 -9.13 12.79 21.86
CA VAL A 71 -9.13 12.02 20.61
C VAL A 71 -10.46 11.30 20.43
N ASP A 72 -10.90 11.17 19.19
CA ASP A 72 -11.93 10.22 18.79
C ASP A 72 -11.33 8.81 18.84
N LEU A 73 -11.77 8.01 19.82
CA LEU A 73 -11.23 6.67 20.03
C LEU A 73 -11.61 5.70 18.90
N ASP A 74 -12.76 5.87 18.26
CA ASP A 74 -13.17 5.00 17.16
C ASP A 74 -12.22 5.20 15.96
N ARG A 75 -11.89 6.44 15.64
CA ARG A 75 -10.89 6.78 14.63
C ARG A 75 -9.50 6.24 15.00
N PHE A 76 -9.07 6.44 16.25
CA PHE A 76 -7.79 5.91 16.70
C PHE A 76 -7.72 4.38 16.58
N PHE A 77 -8.78 3.66 16.94
CA PHE A 77 -8.82 2.21 16.76
C PHE A 77 -8.89 1.77 15.30
N GLN A 78 -9.50 2.57 14.43
CA GLN A 78 -9.40 2.34 12.98
C GLN A 78 -7.95 2.46 12.49
N ASN A 79 -7.21 3.49 12.91
CA ASN A 79 -5.78 3.61 12.63
C ASN A 79 -4.99 2.41 13.16
N CYS A 80 -5.28 1.93 14.37
CA CYS A 80 -4.66 0.74 14.95
C CYS A 80 -4.93 -0.56 14.17
N SER A 81 -5.93 -0.57 13.28
CA SER A 81 -6.19 -1.72 12.39
C SER A 81 -5.28 -1.76 11.16
N SER A 82 -4.50 -0.70 10.92
CA SER A 82 -3.49 -0.65 9.86
C SER A 82 -2.40 -1.70 10.08
N ILE A 83 -1.95 -2.32 8.97
CA ILE A 83 -0.81 -3.24 8.99
C ILE A 83 0.48 -2.55 9.47
N ALA A 84 0.58 -1.23 9.32
CA ALA A 84 1.74 -0.46 9.76
C ALA A 84 1.88 -0.42 11.29
N LEU A 85 0.80 -0.61 12.05
CA LEU A 85 0.79 -0.54 13.52
C LEU A 85 0.77 -1.90 14.21
N VAL A 86 1.01 -2.99 13.47
CA VAL A 86 1.11 -4.34 14.08
C VAL A 86 2.30 -4.42 15.05
N PRO A 87 2.21 -5.26 16.09
CA PRO A 87 3.33 -5.45 17.01
C PRO A 87 4.51 -6.13 16.32
N LEU A 88 5.72 -5.78 16.70
CA LEU A 88 6.96 -6.36 16.20
C LEU A 88 7.81 -6.95 17.32
N ARG A 89 8.68 -7.90 16.98
CA ARG A 89 9.59 -8.60 17.88
C ARG A 89 10.96 -7.92 17.90
N GLU A 90 11.22 -7.10 18.93
CA GLU A 90 12.51 -6.42 19.11
C GLU A 90 13.69 -7.41 19.09
N ASP A 91 13.58 -8.53 19.83
CA ASP A 91 14.64 -9.54 19.93
C ASP A 91 14.95 -10.21 18.59
N VAL A 92 13.94 -10.38 17.72
CA VAL A 92 14.11 -10.91 16.35
C VAL A 92 14.81 -9.89 15.46
N ILE A 93 14.34 -8.65 15.48
CA ILE A 93 14.91 -7.57 14.66
C ILE A 93 16.34 -7.27 15.10
N THR A 94 16.61 -7.20 16.40
CA THR A 94 17.96 -7.01 16.92
C THR A 94 18.90 -8.15 16.53
N ARG A 95 18.39 -9.41 16.53
CA ARG A 95 19.18 -10.59 16.19
C ARG A 95 19.59 -10.65 14.73
N TYR A 96 18.68 -10.32 13.82
CA TYR A 96 18.89 -10.51 12.37
C TYR A 96 19.23 -9.21 11.63
N GLY A 97 18.98 -8.07 12.25
CA GLY A 97 19.12 -6.72 11.66
C GLY A 97 17.86 -6.25 10.96
N ILE A 98 17.72 -4.94 10.90
CA ILE A 98 16.54 -4.26 10.38
C ILE A 98 16.24 -4.61 8.92
N ASP A 99 17.28 -4.81 8.13
CA ASP A 99 17.16 -5.09 6.69
C ASP A 99 16.98 -6.59 6.38
N LYS A 100 17.16 -7.48 7.39
CA LYS A 100 17.22 -8.93 7.15
C LYS A 100 16.16 -9.75 7.88
N TRP A 101 15.55 -9.23 8.94
CA TRP A 101 14.63 -9.99 9.79
C TRP A 101 13.42 -10.58 9.05
N ALA A 102 13.03 -9.98 7.93
CA ALA A 102 11.87 -10.38 7.12
C ALA A 102 12.26 -11.08 5.80
N THR A 103 13.55 -11.29 5.51
CA THR A 103 14.00 -11.81 4.22
C THR A 103 13.95 -13.34 4.11
N LYS A 104 13.93 -14.07 5.24
CA LYS A 104 13.92 -15.53 5.26
C LYS A 104 12.81 -16.07 6.14
N SER A 105 12.10 -17.09 5.67
CA SER A 105 11.03 -17.75 6.44
C SER A 105 11.47 -18.25 7.82
N THR A 106 12.76 -18.56 7.98
CA THR A 106 13.36 -19.00 9.26
C THR A 106 13.63 -17.84 10.23
N TYR A 107 13.62 -16.60 9.75
CA TYR A 107 13.80 -15.39 10.58
C TYR A 107 12.45 -14.82 11.01
N ILE A 108 11.44 -14.96 10.16
CA ILE A 108 10.11 -14.37 10.37
C ILE A 108 9.39 -15.07 11.52
N VAL A 109 8.95 -14.27 12.49
CA VAL A 109 8.06 -14.70 13.57
C VAL A 109 6.76 -13.91 13.42
N THR A 110 5.64 -14.62 13.31
CA THR A 110 4.31 -14.03 13.08
C THR A 110 3.38 -14.32 14.25
N ASN A 111 2.37 -13.47 14.43
CA ASN A 111 1.27 -13.72 15.38
C ASN A 111 -0.06 -13.98 14.69
N GLY A 112 -0.03 -14.15 13.36
CA GLY A 112 -1.18 -14.45 12.52
C GLY A 112 -1.55 -15.94 12.47
N PRO A 113 -2.60 -16.29 11.72
CA PRO A 113 -3.11 -17.67 11.62
C PRO A 113 -2.15 -18.62 10.90
N PHE A 114 -1.29 -18.08 10.08
CA PHE A 114 -0.31 -18.83 9.29
C PHE A 114 1.10 -18.31 9.53
N CYS A 115 2.08 -19.17 9.36
CA CYS A 115 3.49 -18.80 9.37
C CYS A 115 4.19 -19.34 8.11
N PRO A 116 5.12 -18.59 7.54
CA PRO A 116 5.88 -19.01 6.38
C PRO A 116 6.79 -20.19 6.77
N LYS A 117 6.87 -21.20 5.88
CA LYS A 117 7.69 -22.40 6.06
C LYS A 117 8.75 -22.58 4.97
N GLY A 118 8.84 -21.63 4.08
CA GLY A 118 9.85 -21.57 3.03
C GLY A 118 9.24 -21.25 1.68
N ILE A 119 10.14 -20.89 0.80
CA ILE A 119 9.91 -20.81 -0.62
C ILE A 119 10.54 -22.06 -1.19
N GLU A 120 9.74 -22.90 -1.84
CA GLU A 120 10.24 -24.11 -2.49
C GLU A 120 10.86 -23.75 -3.84
N HIS A 121 11.76 -24.59 -4.34
CA HIS A 121 12.46 -24.39 -5.64
C HIS A 121 11.52 -24.24 -6.86
N THR A 122 10.22 -24.45 -6.65
CA THR A 122 9.16 -24.33 -7.67
C THR A 122 8.43 -22.98 -7.63
N ASN A 123 9.02 -21.94 -7.05
CA ASN A 123 8.35 -20.65 -6.84
C ASN A 123 7.02 -20.78 -6.06
N THR A 124 7.00 -21.66 -5.07
CA THR A 124 5.82 -21.88 -4.24
C THR A 124 6.11 -21.42 -2.82
N LEU A 125 5.36 -20.38 -2.37
CA LEU A 125 5.34 -19.98 -0.98
C LEU A 125 4.46 -20.96 -0.20
N ARG A 126 5.03 -21.58 0.81
CA ARG A 126 4.32 -22.44 1.74
C ARG A 126 4.03 -21.71 3.03
N LEU A 127 2.74 -21.56 3.33
CA LEU A 127 2.25 -21.06 4.61
C LEU A 127 1.59 -22.23 5.37
N GLU A 128 1.98 -22.45 6.61
CA GLU A 128 1.36 -23.46 7.47
C GLU A 128 0.64 -22.81 8.64
N ARG A 129 -0.43 -23.43 9.07
CA ARG A 129 -1.20 -23.01 10.23
C ARG A 129 -0.31 -22.93 11.46
N SER A 130 -0.29 -21.77 12.11
CA SER A 130 0.47 -21.55 13.33
C SER A 130 -0.12 -22.36 14.48
N ALA A 131 0.70 -23.25 15.07
CA ALA A 131 0.28 -24.06 16.23
C ALA A 131 -0.06 -23.20 17.46
N TYR A 132 0.41 -21.94 17.48
CA TYR A 132 0.30 -21.05 18.63
C TYR A 132 -0.70 -19.90 18.39
N TYR A 133 -1.35 -19.83 17.22
CA TYR A 133 -2.25 -18.72 16.86
C TYR A 133 -3.34 -18.48 17.89
N TYR A 134 -3.97 -19.58 18.37
CA TYR A 134 -4.97 -19.51 19.39
C TYR A 134 -4.74 -20.60 20.43
N ILE A 135 -4.34 -20.20 21.64
CA ILE A 135 -4.19 -21.08 22.78
C ILE A 135 -5.20 -20.62 23.84
N ASN A 136 -6.30 -21.34 23.97
CA ASN A 136 -7.20 -21.19 25.09
C ASN A 136 -6.89 -22.27 26.13
N LYS A 137 -6.09 -21.94 27.12
CA LYS A 137 -5.69 -22.86 28.20
C LYS A 137 -6.88 -23.37 29.01
N ASP A 138 -7.97 -22.59 29.09
CA ASP A 138 -9.10 -22.90 29.94
C ASP A 138 -10.15 -23.79 29.25
N LYS A 139 -10.20 -23.77 27.92
CA LYS A 139 -11.25 -24.46 27.15
C LYS A 139 -10.77 -25.63 26.30
N ASN A 140 -9.47 -25.82 26.15
CA ASN A 140 -8.87 -26.90 25.35
C ASN A 140 -9.50 -27.04 23.94
N GLU A 141 -9.84 -25.90 23.33
CA GLU A 141 -10.49 -25.87 22.02
C GLU A 141 -9.48 -26.23 20.92
N ALA A 142 -9.92 -27.08 20.00
CA ALA A 142 -9.07 -27.48 18.87
C ALA A 142 -8.79 -26.29 17.96
N LEU A 143 -7.55 -26.13 17.52
CA LEU A 143 -7.10 -25.08 16.63
C LEU A 143 -7.92 -25.03 15.32
N ASP A 144 -8.37 -26.18 14.82
CA ASP A 144 -9.18 -26.34 13.61
C ASP A 144 -10.50 -25.54 13.65
N LYS A 145 -11.01 -25.28 14.84
CA LYS A 145 -12.20 -24.43 15.01
C LYS A 145 -11.96 -22.99 14.54
N TYR A 146 -10.71 -22.51 14.62
CA TYR A 146 -10.35 -21.12 14.34
C TYR A 146 -9.68 -20.95 12.99
N VAL A 147 -8.85 -21.93 12.58
CA VAL A 147 -8.11 -21.91 11.32
C VAL A 147 -8.33 -23.24 10.61
N THR A 148 -9.14 -23.24 9.56
CA THR A 148 -9.54 -24.47 8.86
C THR A 148 -8.41 -25.09 8.02
N PRO A 149 -7.74 -24.34 7.11
CA PRO A 149 -6.67 -24.93 6.30
C PRO A 149 -5.45 -25.20 7.15
N TYR A 150 -4.85 -26.39 6.96
CA TYR A 150 -3.55 -26.70 7.55
C TYR A 150 -2.41 -25.99 6.81
N ARG A 151 -2.51 -25.95 5.48
CA ARG A 151 -1.47 -25.40 4.61
C ARG A 151 -2.09 -24.62 3.45
N LEU A 152 -1.47 -23.51 3.09
CA LEU A 152 -1.70 -22.78 1.86
C LEU A 152 -0.43 -22.89 1.02
N LEU A 153 -0.59 -23.29 -0.22
CA LEU A 153 0.47 -23.30 -1.23
C LEU A 153 0.12 -22.21 -2.22
N THR A 154 0.92 -21.17 -2.29
CA THR A 154 0.76 -20.07 -3.21
C THR A 154 1.89 -20.14 -4.23
N LYS A 155 1.56 -20.51 -5.44
CA LYS A 155 2.47 -20.32 -6.56
C LYS A 155 2.50 -18.83 -6.87
N TYR A 156 3.67 -18.28 -7.04
CA TYR A 156 3.81 -16.95 -7.60
C TYR A 156 4.58 -17.09 -8.90
N SER A 157 3.93 -16.65 -9.98
CA SER A 157 4.62 -16.56 -11.24
C SER A 157 5.61 -15.41 -11.17
N THR A 158 6.72 -15.59 -11.81
CA THR A 158 7.69 -14.52 -12.04
C THR A 158 7.20 -13.57 -13.14
N GLY A 159 5.94 -13.12 -13.06
CA GLY A 159 5.34 -12.15 -13.98
C GLY A 159 4.58 -12.76 -15.17
N ASP A 160 4.14 -14.02 -15.09
CA ASP A 160 3.31 -14.65 -16.12
C ASP A 160 1.90 -14.94 -15.59
N ALA A 161 1.07 -13.89 -15.57
CA ALA A 161 -0.33 -13.97 -15.15
C ALA A 161 -1.18 -14.85 -16.10
N GLU A 162 -0.79 -14.96 -17.39
CA GLU A 162 -1.49 -15.84 -18.34
C GLU A 162 -1.29 -17.31 -17.99
N ALA A 163 -0.06 -17.73 -17.67
CA ALA A 163 0.21 -19.10 -17.24
C ALA A 163 -0.51 -19.43 -15.91
N GLN A 164 -0.63 -18.46 -15.01
CA GLN A 164 -1.35 -18.63 -13.75
C GLN A 164 -2.85 -18.80 -13.96
N LEU A 165 -3.45 -18.01 -14.86
CA LEU A 165 -4.86 -18.16 -15.25
C LEU A 165 -5.11 -19.51 -15.94
N GLU A 166 -4.18 -19.99 -16.80
CA GLU A 166 -4.27 -21.30 -17.41
C GLU A 166 -4.25 -22.43 -16.35
N GLU A 167 -3.40 -22.33 -15.33
CA GLU A 167 -3.41 -23.26 -14.19
C GLU A 167 -4.75 -23.27 -13.45
N PHE A 168 -5.38 -22.09 -13.31
CA PHE A 168 -6.73 -22.01 -12.73
C PHE A 168 -7.78 -22.68 -13.62
N GLU A 169 -7.78 -22.43 -14.92
CA GLU A 169 -8.71 -23.03 -15.88
C GLU A 169 -8.57 -24.56 -15.95
N ASN A 170 -7.36 -25.06 -15.80
CA ASN A 170 -7.05 -26.49 -15.76
C ASN A 170 -7.28 -27.14 -14.38
N ASN A 171 -7.80 -26.39 -13.40
CA ASN A 171 -8.01 -26.82 -12.02
C ASN A 171 -6.71 -27.27 -11.27
N SER A 172 -5.55 -26.77 -11.69
CA SER A 172 -4.29 -26.98 -10.98
C SER A 172 -4.18 -26.07 -9.76
N ILE A 173 -4.82 -24.91 -9.80
CA ILE A 173 -5.02 -24.00 -8.64
C ILE A 173 -6.51 -23.67 -8.48
N PHE A 174 -6.91 -23.32 -7.25
CA PHE A 174 -8.33 -23.07 -6.92
C PHE A 174 -8.65 -21.60 -6.69
N TYR A 175 -7.66 -20.75 -6.74
CA TYR A 175 -7.75 -19.30 -6.53
C TYR A 175 -6.69 -18.63 -7.39
N ASP A 176 -7.11 -17.60 -8.12
CA ASP A 176 -6.21 -16.74 -8.86
C ASP A 176 -6.56 -15.27 -8.55
N GLY A 177 -5.58 -14.52 -8.08
CA GLY A 177 -5.72 -13.11 -7.67
C GLY A 177 -5.20 -12.14 -8.70
N GLU A 178 -4.67 -12.62 -9.83
CA GLU A 178 -4.06 -11.76 -10.86
C GLU A 178 -4.57 -12.15 -12.26
N ILE A 179 -5.64 -11.52 -12.70
CA ILE A 179 -6.15 -11.73 -14.06
C ILE A 179 -5.32 -10.90 -15.04
N PRO A 180 -4.70 -11.53 -16.08
CA PRO A 180 -3.92 -10.83 -17.10
C PRO A 180 -4.74 -9.72 -17.76
N LEU A 181 -4.10 -8.60 -18.07
CA LEU A 181 -4.77 -7.43 -18.65
C LEU A 181 -5.54 -7.80 -19.93
N SER A 182 -4.95 -8.64 -20.77
CA SER A 182 -5.55 -9.16 -22.02
C SER A 182 -6.87 -9.91 -21.81
N LYS A 183 -7.12 -10.43 -20.59
CA LYS A 183 -8.29 -11.25 -20.23
C LYS A 183 -9.32 -10.53 -19.35
N ARG A 184 -8.96 -9.39 -18.75
CA ARG A 184 -9.84 -8.71 -17.77
C ARG A 184 -11.22 -8.40 -18.31
N ALA A 185 -11.34 -7.95 -19.56
CA ALA A 185 -12.63 -7.65 -20.17
C ALA A 185 -13.53 -8.92 -20.32
N GLU A 186 -12.95 -10.07 -20.63
CA GLU A 186 -13.66 -11.34 -20.70
C GLU A 186 -14.10 -11.83 -19.32
N TYR A 187 -13.26 -11.59 -18.31
CA TYR A 187 -13.44 -12.11 -16.94
C TYR A 187 -14.20 -11.16 -16.01
N GLN A 188 -14.52 -9.93 -16.44
CA GLN A 188 -15.13 -8.91 -15.57
C GLN A 188 -16.42 -9.35 -14.84
N ASN A 189 -17.18 -10.30 -15.42
CA ASN A 189 -18.39 -10.87 -14.81
C ASN A 189 -18.16 -12.21 -14.10
N LYS A 190 -16.93 -12.73 -14.12
CA LYS A 190 -16.54 -14.01 -13.50
C LYS A 190 -15.76 -13.79 -12.20
N VAL A 191 -15.16 -12.61 -12.02
CA VAL A 191 -14.36 -12.25 -10.84
C VAL A 191 -15.23 -11.68 -9.73
N GLU A 192 -14.77 -11.88 -8.49
CA GLU A 192 -15.25 -11.12 -7.35
C GLU A 192 -14.44 -9.81 -7.25
N ARG A 193 -15.13 -8.66 -7.15
CA ARG A 193 -14.49 -7.33 -7.15
C ARG A 193 -14.84 -6.57 -5.88
N THR A 194 -13.90 -5.76 -5.43
CA THR A 194 -14.11 -4.83 -4.31
C THR A 194 -13.22 -3.60 -4.48
N ASP A 195 -13.75 -2.42 -4.11
CA ASP A 195 -12.96 -1.19 -4.11
C ASP A 195 -11.74 -1.35 -3.18
N LEU A 196 -10.60 -0.82 -3.60
CA LEU A 196 -9.43 -0.63 -2.75
C LEU A 196 -9.37 0.79 -2.19
N MET A 197 -8.60 0.99 -1.15
CA MET A 197 -8.19 2.32 -0.70
C MET A 197 -6.91 2.72 -1.46
N SER A 198 -6.96 2.67 -2.78
CA SER A 198 -5.79 2.88 -3.63
C SER A 198 -6.15 3.67 -4.88
N THR A 199 -5.29 4.62 -5.22
CA THR A 199 -5.41 5.47 -6.41
C THR A 199 -4.16 5.31 -7.25
N HIS A 200 -4.30 4.86 -8.50
CA HIS A 200 -3.21 4.91 -9.47
C HIS A 200 -2.97 6.37 -9.85
N THR A 201 -1.76 6.84 -9.65
CA THR A 201 -1.43 8.26 -9.65
C THR A 201 -0.10 8.49 -10.35
N TYR A 202 0.00 9.57 -11.10
CA TYR A 202 1.29 10.06 -11.57
C TYR A 202 1.75 11.21 -10.67
N MET A 203 2.99 11.17 -10.23
CA MET A 203 3.62 12.22 -9.43
C MET A 203 4.61 13.00 -10.28
N PHE A 204 4.56 14.32 -10.20
CA PHE A 204 5.53 15.21 -10.82
C PHE A 204 6.65 15.54 -9.84
N ASN A 205 7.90 15.56 -10.34
CA ASN A 205 8.98 16.22 -9.63
C ASN A 205 8.89 17.73 -9.85
N ILE A 206 8.44 18.45 -8.84
CA ILE A 206 8.22 19.92 -8.91
C ILE A 206 9.56 20.69 -8.99
N ASN A 207 10.66 20.05 -8.61
CA ASN A 207 12.00 20.65 -8.77
C ASN A 207 12.45 20.67 -10.25
N ASN A 208 11.81 19.91 -11.13
CA ASN A 208 12.00 20.04 -12.57
C ASN A 208 11.39 21.37 -13.05
N GLU A 209 12.17 22.15 -13.81
CA GLU A 209 11.77 23.50 -14.28
C GLU A 209 10.41 23.51 -15.00
N LEU A 210 10.12 22.48 -15.79
CA LEU A 210 8.85 22.33 -16.50
C LEU A 210 7.65 22.16 -15.51
N PHE A 211 7.87 21.34 -14.49
CA PHE A 211 6.81 21.00 -13.51
C PHE A 211 6.79 21.93 -12.30
N ALA A 212 7.69 22.90 -12.18
CA ALA A 212 7.57 23.98 -11.18
C ALA A 212 6.30 24.80 -11.39
N ASN A 213 5.81 24.94 -12.62
CA ASN A 213 4.59 25.66 -12.95
C ASN A 213 3.35 24.77 -12.77
N ALA A 214 2.46 25.13 -11.83
CA ALA A 214 1.22 24.41 -11.56
C ALA A 214 0.27 24.37 -12.78
N ASP A 215 0.28 25.40 -13.62
CA ASP A 215 -0.56 25.44 -14.82
C ASP A 215 -0.16 24.36 -15.83
N VAL A 216 1.13 24.01 -15.92
CA VAL A 216 1.60 22.91 -16.76
C VAL A 216 1.08 21.57 -16.19
N ARG A 217 1.22 21.35 -14.89
CA ARG A 217 0.75 20.12 -14.24
C ARG A 217 -0.75 19.93 -14.40
N ARG A 218 -1.53 21.02 -14.20
CA ARG A 218 -2.99 21.03 -14.40
C ARG A 218 -3.37 20.77 -15.85
N ALA A 219 -2.68 21.38 -16.81
CA ALA A 219 -2.95 21.16 -18.23
C ALA A 219 -2.70 19.71 -18.64
N LEU A 220 -1.59 19.11 -18.20
CA LEU A 220 -1.30 17.70 -18.42
C LEU A 220 -2.38 16.78 -17.82
N SER A 221 -2.88 17.12 -16.63
CA SER A 221 -3.99 16.39 -15.99
C SER A 221 -5.31 16.54 -16.74
N MET A 222 -5.66 17.77 -17.20
CA MET A 222 -6.91 18.07 -17.90
C MET A 222 -7.01 17.38 -19.26
N ALA A 223 -5.89 17.11 -19.91
CA ALA A 223 -5.86 16.43 -21.21
C ALA A 223 -6.17 14.93 -21.15
N LEU A 224 -6.17 14.33 -19.95
CA LEU A 224 -6.35 12.88 -19.78
C LEU A 224 -7.83 12.51 -19.65
N ASP A 225 -8.29 11.56 -20.45
CA ASP A 225 -9.59 10.92 -20.28
C ASP A 225 -9.46 9.74 -19.32
N ARG A 226 -9.88 9.93 -18.08
CA ARG A 226 -9.81 8.94 -17.01
C ARG A 226 -10.77 7.77 -17.21
N LYS A 227 -11.83 7.98 -18.01
CA LYS A 227 -12.73 6.87 -18.40
C LYS A 227 -12.01 5.93 -19.35
N ALA A 228 -11.28 6.48 -20.33
CA ALA A 228 -10.46 5.67 -21.23
C ALA A 228 -9.37 4.91 -20.46
N ILE A 229 -8.75 5.54 -19.46
CA ILE A 229 -7.76 4.86 -18.60
C ILE A 229 -8.44 3.74 -17.78
N ALA A 230 -9.63 3.99 -17.22
CA ALA A 230 -10.37 2.97 -16.49
C ALA A 230 -10.79 1.78 -17.40
N ASP A 231 -11.12 2.05 -18.64
CA ASP A 231 -11.41 1.01 -19.65
C ASP A 231 -10.16 0.18 -20.00
N ILE A 232 -8.96 0.80 -20.00
CA ILE A 232 -7.68 0.08 -20.17
C ILE A 232 -7.41 -0.82 -18.96
N VAL A 233 -7.57 -0.33 -17.75
CA VAL A 233 -7.28 -1.08 -16.51
C VAL A 233 -8.35 -2.14 -16.22
N VAL A 234 -9.60 -1.91 -16.60
CA VAL A 234 -10.81 -2.73 -16.44
C VAL A 234 -11.27 -2.83 -14.98
N TYR A 235 -10.37 -3.16 -14.05
CA TYR A 235 -10.67 -3.26 -12.62
C TYR A 235 -10.33 -1.94 -11.91
N ALA A 236 -11.00 -0.89 -12.36
CA ALA A 236 -10.80 0.46 -11.84
C ALA A 236 -12.03 1.35 -12.14
N LYS A 237 -12.10 2.47 -11.45
CA LYS A 237 -13.05 3.56 -11.69
C LYS A 237 -12.29 4.85 -12.01
N PRO A 238 -12.80 5.72 -12.89
CA PRO A 238 -12.15 7.01 -13.14
C PRO A 238 -11.93 7.77 -11.84
N ALA A 239 -10.73 8.27 -11.59
CA ALA A 239 -10.48 9.11 -10.43
C ALA A 239 -11.04 10.52 -10.67
N THR A 240 -11.75 11.03 -9.68
CA THR A 240 -12.30 12.39 -9.68
C THR A 240 -11.67 13.27 -8.60
N SER A 241 -10.70 12.71 -7.89
CA SER A 241 -9.80 13.37 -6.94
C SER A 241 -8.72 12.39 -6.47
N TYR A 242 -7.95 12.76 -5.42
CA TYR A 242 -6.89 11.93 -4.86
C TYR A 242 -7.41 10.81 -3.94
N ILE A 243 -8.36 11.12 -3.04
CA ILE A 243 -8.91 10.17 -2.07
C ILE A 243 -9.99 9.27 -2.70
N PRO A 244 -9.85 7.93 -2.65
CA PRO A 244 -10.83 7.00 -3.21
C PRO A 244 -12.07 6.81 -2.33
N TYR A 245 -13.11 6.16 -2.89
CA TYR A 245 -14.41 5.98 -2.25
C TYR A 245 -14.38 5.17 -0.93
N LYS A 246 -13.39 4.32 -0.72
CA LYS A 246 -13.33 3.45 0.45
C LYS A 246 -12.71 4.13 1.70
N VAL A 247 -12.31 5.37 1.57
CA VAL A 247 -11.93 6.22 2.69
C VAL A 247 -13.18 6.90 3.24
N TYR A 248 -13.37 6.91 4.54
CA TYR A 248 -14.59 7.42 5.16
C TYR A 248 -14.36 8.73 5.89
N ASN A 249 -15.40 9.55 5.88
CA ASN A 249 -15.58 10.57 6.89
C ASN A 249 -16.11 9.88 8.16
N THR A 250 -15.31 9.88 9.22
CA THR A 250 -15.63 9.16 10.47
C THR A 250 -16.91 9.61 11.14
N GLN A 251 -17.43 10.79 10.79
CA GLN A 251 -18.56 11.42 11.43
C GLN A 251 -19.89 10.68 11.21
N ASN A 252 -20.14 10.22 9.98
CA ASN A 252 -21.43 9.66 9.58
C ASN A 252 -21.34 8.33 8.84
N GLY A 253 -20.11 7.82 8.64
CA GLY A 253 -19.85 6.60 7.87
C GLY A 253 -20.02 6.76 6.36
N THR A 254 -20.18 7.99 5.86
CA THR A 254 -20.22 8.28 4.42
C THR A 254 -18.80 8.32 3.85
N SER A 255 -18.64 7.93 2.60
CA SER A 255 -17.35 8.04 1.92
C SER A 255 -16.89 9.50 1.84
N PHE A 256 -15.64 9.74 2.20
CA PHE A 256 -15.00 11.04 2.08
C PHE A 256 -15.14 11.62 0.67
N ARG A 257 -14.93 10.77 -0.37
CA ARG A 257 -15.10 11.18 -1.76
C ARG A 257 -16.53 11.58 -2.10
N THR A 258 -17.53 10.87 -1.58
CA THR A 258 -18.95 11.17 -1.82
C THR A 258 -19.34 12.53 -1.25
N GLU A 259 -18.81 12.91 -0.10
CA GLU A 259 -19.07 14.21 0.52
C GLU A 259 -18.30 15.36 -0.16
N GLY A 260 -17.00 15.14 -0.48
CA GLY A 260 -16.16 16.15 -1.14
C GLY A 260 -16.51 16.39 -2.62
N GLY A 261 -17.28 15.48 -3.24
CA GLY A 261 -17.65 15.60 -4.67
C GLY A 261 -16.45 15.41 -5.62
N ASP A 262 -16.65 15.74 -6.88
CA ASP A 262 -15.63 15.62 -7.92
C ASP A 262 -14.80 16.91 -7.97
N LEU A 263 -13.50 16.83 -7.80
CA LEU A 263 -12.56 17.95 -7.85
C LEU A 263 -11.85 18.07 -9.21
N ILE A 264 -11.73 16.98 -9.93
CA ILE A 264 -11.17 16.92 -11.28
C ILE A 264 -12.12 16.17 -12.21
N SER A 265 -12.11 16.55 -13.51
CA SER A 265 -12.96 15.92 -14.50
C SER A 265 -12.51 14.47 -14.81
N SER A 266 -13.47 13.57 -14.93
CA SER A 266 -13.22 12.22 -15.44
C SER A 266 -13.07 12.16 -16.97
N SER A 267 -13.42 13.22 -17.68
CA SER A 267 -13.29 13.34 -19.14
C SER A 267 -12.23 14.38 -19.49
N ALA A 268 -11.51 14.16 -20.57
CA ALA A 268 -10.52 15.11 -21.08
C ALA A 268 -11.13 16.44 -21.51
N ASP A 269 -10.39 17.53 -21.28
CA ASP A 269 -10.62 18.85 -21.89
C ASP A 269 -9.31 19.35 -22.51
N VAL A 270 -9.01 18.85 -23.70
CA VAL A 270 -7.77 19.13 -24.43
C VAL A 270 -7.67 20.61 -24.82
N GLU A 271 -8.79 21.25 -25.15
CA GLU A 271 -8.79 22.66 -25.57
C GLU A 271 -8.52 23.59 -24.37
N ALA A 272 -9.09 23.31 -23.20
CA ALA A 272 -8.74 24.02 -21.98
C ALA A 272 -7.29 23.79 -21.57
N ALA A 273 -6.78 22.56 -21.70
CA ALA A 273 -5.39 22.22 -21.45
C ALA A 273 -4.42 23.03 -22.32
N LYS A 274 -4.67 23.10 -23.64
CA LYS A 274 -3.90 23.92 -24.58
C LYS A 274 -3.96 25.41 -24.25
N GLY A 275 -5.14 25.91 -23.86
CA GLY A 275 -5.33 27.27 -23.42
C GLY A 275 -4.48 27.62 -22.20
N LEU A 276 -4.43 26.69 -21.22
CA LEU A 276 -3.65 26.87 -20.00
C LEU A 276 -2.14 26.85 -20.28
N LEU A 277 -1.65 25.91 -21.10
CA LEU A 277 -0.25 25.87 -21.56
C LEU A 277 0.17 27.15 -22.30
N SER A 278 -0.69 27.64 -23.20
CA SER A 278 -0.44 28.88 -23.94
C SER A 278 -0.36 30.11 -23.00
N SER A 279 -1.24 30.15 -21.99
CA SER A 279 -1.22 31.21 -20.96
C SER A 279 0.01 31.16 -20.08
N ALA A 280 0.52 29.94 -19.81
CA ALA A 280 1.77 29.70 -19.10
C ALA A 280 3.03 29.97 -19.96
N GLY A 281 2.87 30.23 -21.26
CA GLY A 281 3.98 30.42 -22.19
C GLY A 281 4.74 29.12 -22.52
N VAL A 282 4.12 27.95 -22.29
CA VAL A 282 4.72 26.63 -22.51
C VAL A 282 4.15 26.01 -23.78
N HIS A 283 5.01 25.61 -24.70
CA HIS A 283 4.64 25.08 -26.02
C HIS A 283 5.20 23.67 -26.28
N GLY A 284 5.70 23.00 -25.23
CA GLY A 284 6.31 21.69 -25.28
C GLY A 284 7.41 21.56 -24.24
N GLY A 285 8.16 20.50 -24.32
CA GLY A 285 9.27 20.15 -23.45
C GLY A 285 9.53 18.65 -23.54
N ALA A 286 10.64 18.18 -23.00
CA ALA A 286 10.97 16.76 -22.95
C ALA A 286 11.02 16.27 -21.50
N PHE A 287 10.44 15.10 -21.22
CA PHE A 287 10.51 14.46 -19.91
C PHE A 287 10.24 12.97 -20.00
N THR A 288 10.54 12.28 -18.91
CA THR A 288 10.40 10.83 -18.79
C THR A 288 9.30 10.46 -17.78
N ILE A 289 8.48 9.48 -18.17
CA ILE A 289 7.54 8.78 -17.27
C ILE A 289 8.21 7.48 -16.84
N SER A 290 8.53 7.34 -15.56
CA SER A 290 9.09 6.11 -14.98
C SER A 290 7.97 5.21 -14.48
N VAL A 291 7.97 3.96 -14.94
CA VAL A 291 6.92 2.98 -14.65
C VAL A 291 7.50 1.64 -14.20
N ARG A 292 6.74 0.87 -13.44
CA ARG A 292 7.05 -0.54 -13.14
C ARG A 292 6.88 -1.40 -14.40
N ASN A 293 7.64 -2.49 -14.46
CA ASN A 293 7.52 -3.47 -15.54
C ASN A 293 6.31 -4.41 -15.29
N ASN A 294 5.11 -3.89 -15.46
CA ASN A 294 3.87 -4.67 -15.44
C ASN A 294 2.90 -4.19 -16.54
N GLU A 295 1.97 -5.06 -16.94
CA GLU A 295 1.08 -4.84 -18.08
C GLU A 295 0.21 -3.57 -17.93
N VAL A 296 -0.27 -3.29 -16.72
CA VAL A 296 -1.17 -2.16 -16.44
C VAL A 296 -0.41 -0.85 -16.56
N ASP A 297 0.73 -0.72 -15.89
CA ASP A 297 1.53 0.50 -15.93
C ASP A 297 1.99 0.81 -17.36
N LEU A 298 2.40 -0.22 -18.11
CA LEU A 298 2.82 -0.06 -19.51
C LEU A 298 1.67 0.43 -20.39
N ALA A 299 0.49 -0.19 -20.30
CA ALA A 299 -0.66 0.18 -21.13
C ALA A 299 -1.17 1.59 -20.80
N VAL A 300 -1.20 1.97 -19.51
CA VAL A 300 -1.57 3.32 -19.08
C VAL A 300 -0.53 4.33 -19.54
N ALA A 301 0.76 4.04 -19.41
CA ALA A 301 1.84 4.94 -19.85
C ALA A 301 1.83 5.17 -21.36
N ASP A 302 1.55 4.15 -22.16
CA ASP A 302 1.44 4.29 -23.61
C ASP A 302 0.29 5.25 -23.99
N TYR A 303 -0.85 5.12 -23.33
CA TYR A 303 -1.97 6.05 -23.51
C TYR A 303 -1.61 7.47 -23.10
N VAL A 304 -1.08 7.65 -21.90
CA VAL A 304 -0.70 8.98 -21.37
C VAL A 304 0.36 9.64 -22.24
N LYS A 305 1.39 8.90 -22.65
CA LYS A 305 2.41 9.35 -23.58
C LYS A 305 1.79 9.86 -24.89
N SER A 306 0.85 9.11 -25.48
CA SER A 306 0.18 9.54 -26.71
C SER A 306 -0.52 10.87 -26.52
N VAL A 307 -1.32 11.02 -25.45
CA VAL A 307 -2.06 12.26 -25.15
C VAL A 307 -1.11 13.45 -24.94
N TRP A 308 -0.06 13.28 -24.16
CA TRP A 308 0.88 14.37 -23.87
C TRP A 308 1.78 14.72 -25.08
N THR A 309 2.06 13.74 -25.95
CA THR A 309 2.72 14.00 -27.23
C THR A 309 1.84 14.84 -28.16
N ASP A 310 0.55 14.59 -28.20
CA ASP A 310 -0.42 15.40 -28.97
C ASP A 310 -0.59 16.83 -28.43
N LEU A 311 -0.20 17.08 -27.18
CA LEU A 311 -0.08 18.42 -26.60
C LEU A 311 1.22 19.14 -26.98
N GLY A 312 2.17 18.44 -27.62
CA GLY A 312 3.44 19.01 -28.09
C GLY A 312 4.66 18.67 -27.22
N PHE A 313 4.53 17.73 -26.26
CA PHE A 313 5.66 17.29 -25.44
C PHE A 313 6.38 16.09 -26.05
N ASP A 314 7.71 16.03 -25.84
CA ASP A 314 8.51 14.84 -26.14
C ASP A 314 8.57 13.93 -24.91
N VAL A 315 7.74 12.88 -24.90
CA VAL A 315 7.56 12.00 -23.74
C VAL A 315 8.25 10.67 -23.96
N THR A 316 9.18 10.35 -23.05
CA THR A 316 9.83 9.02 -23.00
C THR A 316 9.18 8.19 -21.87
N VAL A 317 9.01 6.89 -22.10
CA VAL A 317 8.63 5.94 -21.03
C VAL A 317 9.85 5.13 -20.65
N ASP A 318 10.25 5.20 -19.40
CA ASP A 318 11.32 4.39 -18.82
C ASP A 318 10.70 3.25 -17.99
N VAL A 319 10.98 2.01 -18.40
CA VAL A 319 10.50 0.81 -17.73
C VAL A 319 11.53 0.33 -16.73
N VAL A 320 11.33 0.70 -15.47
CA VAL A 320 12.27 0.38 -14.40
C VAL A 320 12.12 -1.07 -13.96
N LYS A 321 13.14 -1.88 -14.21
CA LYS A 321 13.15 -3.31 -13.89
C LYS A 321 13.86 -3.58 -12.57
N ALA A 322 13.34 -4.57 -11.84
CA ALA A 322 14.12 -5.16 -10.76
C ALA A 322 15.33 -5.90 -11.32
N GLU A 323 16.45 -5.85 -10.63
CA GLU A 323 17.69 -6.53 -11.02
C GLU A 323 18.11 -7.53 -9.94
N PRO A 324 18.77 -8.64 -10.31
CA PRO A 324 19.35 -9.55 -9.33
C PRO A 324 20.28 -8.78 -8.39
N SER A 325 20.21 -9.09 -7.09
CA SER A 325 21.08 -8.46 -6.11
C SER A 325 22.51 -9.01 -6.23
N ASP A 326 23.50 -8.13 -6.24
CA ASP A 326 24.94 -8.50 -6.25
C ASP A 326 25.38 -9.16 -4.94
N TRP A 327 24.60 -9.05 -3.87
CA TRP A 327 25.02 -9.39 -2.52
C TRP A 327 24.43 -10.70 -1.97
N GLU A 328 23.27 -11.14 -2.46
CA GLU A 328 22.65 -12.40 -2.06
C GLU A 328 22.04 -13.11 -3.30
N PRO A 329 22.43 -14.37 -3.55
CA PRO A 329 21.80 -15.19 -4.58
C PRO A 329 20.28 -15.28 -4.37
N ASP A 330 19.53 -15.26 -5.46
CA ASP A 330 18.07 -15.38 -5.47
C ASP A 330 17.28 -14.20 -4.84
N THR A 331 17.91 -13.05 -4.64
CA THR A 331 17.26 -11.81 -4.26
C THR A 331 17.30 -10.78 -5.39
N TYR A 332 16.34 -9.87 -5.40
CA TYR A 332 16.23 -8.81 -6.40
C TYR A 332 16.26 -7.44 -5.72
N THR A 333 16.89 -6.50 -6.38
CA THR A 333 16.83 -5.09 -6.01
C THR A 333 15.63 -4.44 -6.69
N ASP A 334 14.74 -3.84 -5.93
CA ASP A 334 13.64 -3.03 -6.45
C ASP A 334 14.20 -1.63 -6.85
N ASN A 335 14.65 -1.52 -8.10
CA ASN A 335 15.19 -0.28 -8.63
C ASN A 335 14.12 0.81 -8.75
N PHE A 336 12.84 0.43 -8.93
CA PHE A 336 11.74 1.38 -8.95
C PHE A 336 11.54 2.02 -7.58
N GLN A 337 11.59 1.22 -6.50
CA GLN A 337 11.51 1.76 -5.14
C GLN A 337 12.70 2.68 -4.84
N LYS A 338 13.91 2.32 -5.28
CA LYS A 338 15.09 3.20 -5.13
C LYS A 338 14.92 4.52 -5.87
N LEU A 339 14.40 4.48 -7.10
CA LEU A 339 14.12 5.68 -7.87
C LEU A 339 13.07 6.55 -7.18
N TYR A 340 11.99 5.94 -6.70
CA TYR A 340 10.96 6.63 -5.91
C TYR A 340 11.57 7.30 -4.67
N ASP A 341 12.31 6.56 -3.86
CA ASP A 341 12.89 7.06 -2.60
C ASP A 341 13.92 8.18 -2.82
N SER A 342 14.60 8.17 -3.97
CA SER A 342 15.58 9.23 -4.33
C SER A 342 14.93 10.54 -4.77
N GLY A 343 13.68 10.48 -5.29
CA GLY A 343 13.03 11.63 -5.94
C GLY A 343 13.66 12.07 -7.27
N ASP A 344 14.54 11.25 -7.84
CA ASP A 344 15.30 11.58 -9.06
C ASP A 344 14.56 11.11 -10.33
N PHE A 345 13.32 11.55 -10.47
CA PHE A 345 12.47 11.28 -11.63
C PHE A 345 11.85 12.58 -12.15
N ASP A 346 11.37 12.58 -13.39
CA ASP A 346 10.53 13.67 -13.92
C ASP A 346 9.05 13.43 -13.56
N VAL A 347 8.53 12.28 -13.97
CA VAL A 347 7.18 11.79 -13.64
C VAL A 347 7.30 10.32 -13.25
N ILE A 348 6.63 9.91 -12.17
CA ILE A 348 6.62 8.51 -11.74
C ILE A 348 5.17 8.01 -11.57
N ALA A 349 4.90 6.81 -12.08
CA ALA A 349 3.61 6.13 -11.92
C ALA A 349 3.61 5.31 -10.63
N ILE A 350 2.62 5.51 -9.76
CA ILE A 350 2.55 4.80 -8.48
C ILE A 350 1.12 4.54 -8.04
N ASP A 351 0.91 3.41 -7.39
CA ASP A 351 -0.33 3.09 -6.69
C ASP A 351 -0.25 3.61 -5.26
N MET A 352 -0.91 4.74 -5.01
CA MET A 352 -1.01 5.31 -3.68
C MET A 352 -2.05 4.58 -2.86
N THR A 353 -1.60 3.68 -2.00
CA THR A 353 -2.48 2.92 -1.09
C THR A 353 -2.56 3.61 0.27
N MET A 354 -3.78 3.94 0.68
CA MET A 354 -4.02 4.62 1.95
C MET A 354 -3.77 3.69 3.14
N LEU A 355 -3.02 4.17 4.12
CA LEU A 355 -2.62 3.39 5.30
C LEU A 355 -3.76 3.23 6.33
N SER A 356 -4.78 4.07 6.24
CA SER A 356 -5.95 4.07 7.12
C SER A 356 -7.19 4.51 6.34
N PRO A 357 -8.40 4.11 6.76
CA PRO A 357 -9.64 4.69 6.22
C PRO A 357 -9.87 6.16 6.60
N ASP A 358 -9.00 6.77 7.40
CA ASP A 358 -9.02 8.21 7.69
C ASP A 358 -8.21 8.99 6.63
N ALA A 359 -8.87 9.94 5.95
CA ALA A 359 -8.26 10.77 4.90
C ALA A 359 -7.02 11.56 5.36
N PHE A 360 -6.92 11.87 6.67
CA PHE A 360 -5.75 12.54 7.22
C PHE A 360 -4.45 11.77 6.94
N SER A 361 -4.46 10.44 7.04
CA SER A 361 -3.26 9.63 6.82
C SER A 361 -2.70 9.75 5.40
N ALA A 362 -3.58 10.01 4.42
CA ALA A 362 -3.19 10.18 3.03
C ALA A 362 -2.82 11.64 2.70
N LEU A 363 -3.61 12.60 3.20
CA LEU A 363 -3.39 14.02 2.91
C LEU A 363 -2.22 14.60 3.70
N SER A 364 -1.97 14.13 4.92
CA SER A 364 -0.86 14.60 5.76
C SER A 364 0.52 14.33 5.13
N GLN A 365 0.65 13.38 4.22
CA GLN A 365 1.89 13.06 3.53
C GLN A 365 2.46 14.24 2.73
N PHE A 366 1.60 15.15 2.27
CA PHE A 366 2.02 16.34 1.51
C PHE A 366 2.31 17.55 2.39
N ALA A 367 2.07 17.48 3.70
CA ALA A 367 2.33 18.56 4.63
C ALA A 367 3.65 18.35 5.37
N ALA A 368 4.54 19.32 5.34
CA ALA A 368 5.93 19.20 5.81
C ALA A 368 6.05 18.56 7.20
N LYS A 369 5.32 19.09 8.20
CA LYS A 369 5.41 18.63 9.60
C LYS A 369 4.55 17.41 9.93
N PHE A 370 3.83 16.88 8.97
CA PHE A 370 2.87 15.78 9.17
C PHE A 370 3.12 14.57 8.27
N SER A 371 4.05 14.69 7.30
CA SER A 371 4.30 13.67 6.28
C SER A 371 4.80 12.33 6.82
N GLY A 372 5.37 12.31 8.02
CA GLY A 372 6.07 11.13 8.53
C GLY A 372 7.48 10.96 7.97
N ASN A 373 7.94 11.85 7.10
CA ASN A 373 9.30 11.80 6.54
C ASN A 373 10.37 12.18 7.58
N GLY A 374 9.97 12.91 8.65
CA GLY A 374 10.90 13.33 9.69
C GLY A 374 11.87 14.44 9.25
N VAL A 375 13.04 14.45 9.86
CA VAL A 375 14.05 15.49 9.70
C VAL A 375 15.42 14.88 9.52
N ASP A 376 16.31 15.61 8.86
CA ASP A 376 17.72 15.28 8.79
C ASP A 376 18.40 15.61 10.14
N MET A 377 18.60 14.60 10.96
CA MET A 377 19.22 14.74 12.28
C MET A 377 20.71 15.11 12.22
N TYR A 378 21.33 15.05 11.04
CA TYR A 378 22.72 15.44 10.81
C TYR A 378 22.85 16.86 10.28
N SER A 379 21.75 17.51 9.90
CA SER A 379 21.70 18.94 9.59
C SER A 379 21.78 19.77 10.86
N ASP A 380 22.52 20.87 10.84
CA ASP A 380 22.61 21.82 11.96
C ASP A 380 21.26 22.47 12.33
N THR A 381 20.27 22.40 11.41
CA THR A 381 18.95 23.02 11.53
C THR A 381 17.81 22.01 11.61
N TYR A 382 18.12 20.70 11.62
CA TYR A 382 17.12 19.63 11.53
C TYR A 382 16.14 19.86 10.38
N ASP A 383 16.69 19.93 9.16
CA ASP A 383 15.89 20.22 7.97
C ASP A 383 14.84 19.14 7.73
N ILE A 384 13.59 19.57 7.59
CA ILE A 384 12.47 18.65 7.34
C ILE A 384 12.65 18.00 5.95
N TYR A 385 12.57 16.68 5.89
CA TYR A 385 12.57 15.97 4.61
C TYR A 385 11.33 16.33 3.80
N PRO A 386 11.47 16.88 2.59
CA PRO A 386 10.34 17.26 1.76
C PRO A 386 9.54 16.02 1.32
N HIS A 387 8.31 16.25 0.86
CA HIS A 387 7.59 15.24 0.10
C HIS A 387 8.41 14.86 -1.16
N ILE A 388 8.30 13.62 -1.61
CA ILE A 388 9.10 13.07 -2.72
C ILE A 388 8.96 13.87 -4.02
N THR A 389 7.82 14.52 -4.24
CA THR A 389 7.59 15.43 -5.38
C THR A 389 8.29 16.78 -5.25
N GLY A 390 8.85 17.10 -4.09
CA GLY A 390 9.33 18.46 -3.77
C GLY A 390 8.21 19.47 -3.48
N TYR A 391 6.96 19.00 -3.30
CA TYR A 391 5.83 19.89 -3.01
C TYR A 391 5.97 20.54 -1.63
N VAL A 392 5.82 21.86 -1.60
CA VAL A 392 5.79 22.70 -0.39
C VAL A 392 4.72 23.77 -0.57
N SER A 393 3.78 23.85 0.33
CA SER A 393 2.70 24.85 0.31
C SER A 393 2.30 25.22 1.73
N ALA A 394 2.54 26.48 2.11
CA ALA A 394 2.17 26.98 3.43
C ALA A 394 0.64 26.99 3.65
N ASP A 395 -0.13 27.23 2.59
CA ASP A 395 -1.60 27.19 2.65
C ASP A 395 -2.09 25.76 2.88
N TYR A 396 -1.47 24.79 2.20
CA TYR A 396 -1.77 23.37 2.42
C TYR A 396 -1.41 22.89 3.83
N ASP A 397 -0.21 23.24 4.29
CA ASP A 397 0.27 22.92 5.63
C ASP A 397 -0.69 23.48 6.71
N ALA A 398 -1.19 24.71 6.53
CA ALA A 398 -2.15 25.32 7.45
C ALA A 398 -3.48 24.53 7.51
N LEU A 399 -3.98 24.02 6.39
CA LEU A 399 -5.20 23.20 6.35
C LEU A 399 -5.02 21.84 7.05
N ILE A 400 -3.87 21.23 6.90
CA ILE A 400 -3.55 19.97 7.62
C ILE A 400 -3.38 20.23 9.12
N GLU A 401 -2.75 21.35 9.52
CA GLU A 401 -2.68 21.77 10.91
C GLU A 401 -4.08 22.04 11.48
N GLU A 402 -4.97 22.71 10.75
CA GLU A 402 -6.37 22.93 11.15
C GLU A 402 -7.10 21.60 11.34
N ALA A 403 -6.96 20.65 10.41
CA ALA A 403 -7.53 19.32 10.53
C ALA A 403 -6.98 18.54 11.75
N TYR A 404 -5.69 18.65 12.01
CA TYR A 404 -5.06 18.04 13.19
C TYR A 404 -5.55 18.69 14.48
N ALA A 405 -5.68 20.01 14.53
CA ALA A 405 -6.09 20.76 15.72
C ALA A 405 -7.61 20.68 15.99
N ALA A 406 -8.41 20.24 15.04
CA ALA A 406 -9.87 20.25 15.12
C ALA A 406 -10.41 19.47 16.34
N GLU A 407 -11.32 20.09 17.08
CA GLU A 407 -11.97 19.51 18.27
C GLU A 407 -13.20 18.66 17.92
N THR A 408 -13.77 18.85 16.72
CA THR A 408 -14.95 18.11 16.23
C THR A 408 -14.64 17.38 14.93
N ALA A 409 -15.37 16.30 14.67
CA ALA A 409 -15.23 15.53 13.45
C ALA A 409 -15.63 16.36 12.21
N GLU A 410 -16.63 17.25 12.35
CA GLU A 410 -17.09 18.14 11.29
C GLU A 410 -16.01 19.12 10.85
N ALA A 411 -15.43 19.86 11.81
CA ALA A 411 -14.36 20.83 11.52
C ALA A 411 -13.14 20.13 10.91
N ARG A 412 -12.81 18.92 11.41
CA ARG A 412 -11.73 18.11 10.85
C ARG A 412 -12.01 17.72 9.39
N ALA A 413 -13.21 17.21 9.11
CA ALA A 413 -13.60 16.81 7.77
C ALA A 413 -13.60 18.00 6.79
N GLU A 414 -14.11 19.16 7.23
CA GLU A 414 -14.11 20.40 6.42
C GLU A 414 -12.67 20.83 6.06
N ALA A 415 -11.74 20.81 7.02
CA ALA A 415 -10.36 21.16 6.77
C ALA A 415 -9.68 20.16 5.81
N LEU A 416 -9.95 18.84 5.96
CA LEU A 416 -9.42 17.80 5.05
C LEU A 416 -9.98 17.93 3.63
N HIS A 417 -11.26 18.28 3.44
CA HIS A 417 -11.82 18.53 2.12
C HIS A 417 -11.14 19.72 1.45
N LYS A 418 -10.95 20.82 2.18
CA LYS A 418 -10.21 21.99 1.68
C LYS A 418 -8.76 21.66 1.34
N ALA A 419 -8.12 20.79 2.14
CA ALA A 419 -6.77 20.32 1.84
C ALA A 419 -6.73 19.50 0.54
N GLU A 420 -7.70 18.61 0.31
CA GLU A 420 -7.78 17.88 -0.95
C GLU A 420 -8.07 18.79 -2.14
N GLU A 421 -8.96 19.79 -2.00
CA GLU A 421 -9.19 20.82 -3.02
C GLU A 421 -7.88 21.56 -3.37
N LYS A 422 -7.13 21.99 -2.36
CA LYS A 422 -5.84 22.67 -2.55
C LYS A 422 -4.81 21.77 -3.22
N LEU A 423 -4.76 20.50 -2.84
CA LEU A 423 -3.87 19.51 -3.48
C LEU A 423 -4.20 19.35 -4.98
N MET A 424 -5.48 19.29 -5.33
CA MET A 424 -5.91 19.19 -6.72
C MET A 424 -5.73 20.50 -7.49
N GLU A 425 -5.78 21.65 -6.82
CA GLU A 425 -5.44 22.96 -7.42
C GLU A 425 -3.94 23.05 -7.75
N ASP A 426 -3.08 22.64 -6.83
CA ASP A 426 -1.62 22.70 -7.00
C ASP A 426 -1.07 21.55 -7.87
N MET A 427 -1.83 20.46 -7.96
CA MET A 427 -1.59 19.28 -8.80
C MET A 427 -0.15 18.72 -8.74
N PRO A 428 0.43 18.46 -7.54
CA PRO A 428 1.71 17.76 -7.46
C PRO A 428 1.58 16.30 -7.89
N VAL A 429 0.36 15.78 -7.83
CA VAL A 429 -0.03 14.43 -8.21
C VAL A 429 -1.22 14.47 -9.15
N VAL A 430 -1.28 13.55 -10.10
CA VAL A 430 -2.37 13.40 -11.07
C VAL A 430 -3.07 12.08 -10.83
N PRO A 431 -4.18 12.06 -10.10
CA PRO A 431 -4.99 10.85 -9.95
C PRO A 431 -5.57 10.41 -11.29
N LEU A 432 -5.42 9.14 -11.62
CA LEU A 432 -5.88 8.56 -12.88
C LEU A 432 -7.11 7.67 -12.68
N VAL A 433 -6.98 6.66 -11.84
CA VAL A 433 -8.08 5.74 -11.53
C VAL A 433 -8.05 5.31 -10.08
N PHE A 434 -9.23 5.07 -9.50
CA PHE A 434 -9.40 4.35 -8.24
C PHE A 434 -9.38 2.87 -8.51
N LEU A 435 -8.47 2.15 -7.86
CA LEU A 435 -8.25 0.73 -8.12
C LEU A 435 -9.31 -0.14 -7.44
N GLU A 436 -9.64 -1.23 -8.09
CA GLU A 436 -10.43 -2.32 -7.54
C GLU A 436 -9.58 -3.59 -7.47
N ASP A 437 -9.73 -4.31 -6.38
CA ASP A 437 -9.21 -5.65 -6.25
C ASP A 437 -10.15 -6.63 -6.96
N ALA A 438 -9.60 -7.58 -7.71
CA ALA A 438 -10.36 -8.58 -8.43
C ALA A 438 -9.69 -9.94 -8.31
N TYR A 439 -10.49 -10.99 -8.09
CA TYR A 439 -9.99 -12.35 -8.05
C TYR A 439 -11.05 -13.35 -8.57
N ILE A 440 -10.58 -14.50 -9.00
CA ILE A 440 -11.44 -15.63 -9.36
C ILE A 440 -11.14 -16.82 -8.43
N LYS A 441 -12.17 -17.58 -8.10
CA LYS A 441 -12.02 -18.81 -7.31
C LYS A 441 -12.87 -19.94 -7.88
N SER A 442 -12.41 -21.16 -7.71
CA SER A 442 -13.19 -22.36 -8.01
C SER A 442 -14.46 -22.41 -7.15
N GLY A 443 -15.54 -22.94 -7.74
CA GLY A 443 -16.78 -23.24 -7.00
C GLY A 443 -16.61 -24.24 -5.85
N GLU A 444 -15.50 -24.97 -5.83
CA GLU A 444 -15.15 -25.90 -4.75
C GLU A 444 -14.48 -25.21 -3.56
N LEU A 445 -14.01 -23.98 -3.73
CA LEU A 445 -13.37 -23.20 -2.69
C LEU A 445 -14.40 -22.26 -2.04
N SER A 446 -14.48 -22.32 -0.71
CA SER A 446 -15.39 -21.50 0.07
C SER A 446 -14.70 -20.92 1.31
N GLY A 447 -15.30 -19.89 1.93
CA GLY A 447 -14.81 -19.30 3.18
C GLY A 447 -13.60 -18.40 3.04
N ILE A 448 -13.30 -17.91 1.84
CA ILE A 448 -12.34 -16.81 1.64
C ILE A 448 -13.03 -15.54 2.13
N GLY A 449 -12.32 -14.80 3.01
CA GLY A 449 -12.70 -13.45 3.42
C GLY A 449 -11.82 -12.40 2.74
N THR A 450 -12.29 -11.17 2.74
CA THR A 450 -11.49 -10.00 2.36
C THR A 450 -11.54 -9.01 3.52
N THR A 451 -10.38 -8.55 3.95
CA THR A 451 -10.30 -7.51 4.98
C THR A 451 -10.73 -6.16 4.40
N TYR A 452 -10.94 -5.17 5.26
CA TYR A 452 -11.23 -3.82 4.82
C TYR A 452 -10.13 -3.26 3.89
N TYR A 453 -8.88 -3.61 4.14
CA TYR A 453 -7.71 -3.20 3.35
C TYR A 453 -7.51 -3.99 2.04
N GLY A 454 -8.44 -4.86 1.66
CA GLY A 454 -8.33 -5.67 0.45
C GLY A 454 -7.52 -6.97 0.60
N THR A 455 -6.88 -7.20 1.74
CA THR A 455 -6.10 -8.42 1.99
C THR A 455 -7.02 -9.64 2.11
N ARG A 456 -6.64 -10.77 1.51
CA ARG A 456 -7.39 -12.02 1.61
C ARG A 456 -7.22 -12.68 2.98
N ASP A 457 -8.33 -13.11 3.56
CA ASP A 457 -8.37 -13.92 4.78
C ASP A 457 -8.75 -15.37 4.45
N PHE A 458 -7.77 -16.25 4.49
CA PHE A 458 -7.95 -17.67 4.22
C PHE A 458 -8.23 -18.51 5.48
N LYS A 459 -8.41 -17.91 6.65
CA LYS A 459 -8.62 -18.64 7.93
C LYS A 459 -9.74 -19.66 7.87
N LYS A 460 -10.83 -19.34 7.20
CA LYS A 460 -12.04 -20.17 7.12
C LYS A 460 -12.19 -20.91 5.81
N THR A 461 -11.18 -20.84 4.96
CA THR A 461 -11.20 -21.45 3.64
C THR A 461 -11.33 -22.97 3.72
N LYS A 462 -12.21 -23.51 2.91
CA LYS A 462 -12.48 -24.94 2.76
C LYS A 462 -12.46 -25.30 1.30
N LEU A 463 -11.79 -26.38 0.98
CA LEU A 463 -11.83 -27.02 -0.33
C LEU A 463 -12.75 -28.25 -0.21
N LYS A 464 -13.77 -28.31 -1.06
CA LYS A 464 -14.66 -29.45 -1.16
C LYS A 464 -13.86 -30.67 -1.65
N ASP A 465 -14.14 -31.82 -1.08
CA ASP A 465 -13.50 -33.08 -1.47
C ASP A 465 -11.94 -33.07 -1.44
N TYR A 466 -11.36 -32.24 -0.54
CA TYR A 466 -9.89 -32.05 -0.47
C TYR A 466 -9.08 -33.34 -0.35
N MET A 467 -9.69 -34.43 0.18
CA MET A 467 -9.04 -35.74 0.28
C MET A 467 -8.70 -36.35 -1.10
N THR A 468 -9.49 -36.04 -2.12
CA THR A 468 -9.22 -36.47 -3.49
C THR A 468 -7.97 -35.79 -4.05
N TYR A 469 -7.86 -34.48 -3.81
CA TYR A 469 -6.70 -33.69 -4.25
C TYR A 469 -5.44 -34.06 -3.47
N LYS A 470 -5.58 -34.28 -2.16
CA LYS A 470 -4.46 -34.72 -1.32
C LYS A 470 -3.88 -36.06 -1.80
N ALA A 471 -4.73 -37.03 -2.14
CA ALA A 471 -4.28 -38.33 -2.62
C ALA A 471 -3.53 -38.22 -3.98
N ALA A 472 -3.94 -37.30 -4.86
CA ALA A 472 -3.24 -37.05 -6.11
C ALA A 472 -1.84 -36.44 -5.86
N THR A 473 -1.73 -35.46 -4.98
CA THR A 473 -0.46 -34.82 -4.63
C THR A 473 0.52 -35.79 -3.96
N ASP A 474 0.03 -36.65 -3.07
CA ASP A 474 0.87 -37.65 -2.37
C ASP A 474 1.40 -38.73 -3.35
N THR A 475 0.67 -39.00 -4.45
CA THR A 475 1.12 -39.93 -5.50
C THR A 475 2.20 -39.34 -6.41
N GLU A 476 2.14 -38.03 -6.70
CA GLU A 476 3.16 -37.32 -7.49
C GLU A 476 4.49 -37.23 -6.71
N THR A 477 4.45 -36.91 -5.43
CA THR A 477 5.65 -36.86 -4.58
C THR A 477 6.33 -38.24 -4.37
N THR A 478 5.58 -39.32 -4.39
CA THR A 478 6.16 -40.68 -4.31
C THR A 478 6.74 -41.17 -5.64
N SER A 479 6.27 -40.67 -6.77
CA SER A 479 6.83 -41.03 -8.09
C SER A 479 8.13 -40.30 -8.43
N ALA A 480 8.34 -39.10 -7.84
CA ALA A 480 9.58 -38.33 -8.02
C ALA A 480 10.75 -38.79 -7.14
N ALA A 481 10.53 -39.72 -6.21
CA ALA A 481 11.52 -40.21 -5.22
C ALA A 481 12.04 -41.61 -5.50
N ALA A 482 12.00 -42.13 -6.74
CA ALA A 482 12.69 -43.37 -7.10
C ALA A 482 14.18 -43.07 -7.31
N PRO A 483 15.12 -43.62 -6.51
CA PRO A 483 16.52 -43.37 -6.74
C PRO A 483 16.98 -44.08 -8.02
N GLU A 484 17.62 -43.34 -8.91
CA GLU A 484 18.43 -43.94 -9.95
C GLU A 484 19.50 -44.83 -9.31
N THR A 485 19.37 -46.12 -9.51
CA THR A 485 20.43 -47.08 -9.21
C THR A 485 21.56 -46.84 -10.20
N VAL A 486 22.63 -46.23 -9.71
CA VAL A 486 23.92 -46.18 -10.40
C VAL A 486 24.47 -47.62 -10.43
N GLY A 487 24.55 -48.19 -11.64
CA GLY A 487 25.31 -49.37 -11.94
C GLY A 487 26.76 -49.05 -12.31
#